data_436d3f96b61fb3710925ff5c190e81e8
#
_entry.id   436d3f96b61fb3710925ff5c190e81e8
#
_cell.length_a   1.000
_cell.length_b   1.000
_cell.length_c   1.000
_cell.angle_alpha   90.00
_cell.angle_beta   90.00
_cell.angle_gamma   90.00
#
_symmetry.space_group_name_H-M   'P 1'
#
loop_
_entity.id
_entity.type
_entity.pdbx_description
1 polymer ?
#
loop_
_entity_poly.entity_id
_entity_poly.type
_entity_poly.pdbx_seq_one_letter_code
_entity_poly.pdbx_strand_id
1 'polypeptide(L)'
;MQRITNLKGNTMDSIRLENRCVARQHPCIWQQAGVVRHKNCENDYHCEACRFDRALRRAACENSRLLQQGKIPTGNRGKIVFWKDRLKELPSWKQPCLHHMKGRIDFRTCTHDYQCGNCEFDQYFNDQYMVHTVVRPVDVLNIKGF
;
A
#
# COMPACT_ATOMS: atom_id res chain seq x y z
N MET A 1 -58.55 6.00 4.64
CA MET A 1 -57.80 6.52 3.50
C MET A 1 -56.34 6.46 3.79
N GLN A 2 -55.74 5.42 3.35
CA GLN A 2 -54.36 5.20 3.71
C GLN A 2 -53.45 5.38 2.51
N ARG A 3 -52.69 6.42 2.56
CA ARG A 3 -51.57 6.61 1.63
C ARG A 3 -50.39 5.81 2.16
N ILE A 4 -50.31 4.58 1.74
CA ILE A 4 -49.11 3.82 1.91
C ILE A 4 -48.19 4.28 0.81
N THR A 5 -47.42 5.27 1.14
CA THR A 5 -46.42 5.82 0.25
C THR A 5 -45.26 4.88 0.13
N ASN A 6 -44.92 4.62 -1.06
CA ASN A 6 -43.78 3.92 -1.61
C ASN A 6 -42.44 4.39 -1.02
N LEU A 7 -42.14 3.99 0.20
CA LEU A 7 -40.83 4.21 0.79
C LEU A 7 -39.83 3.09 0.49
N LYS A 8 -40.26 2.05 -0.22
CA LYS A 8 -39.41 0.89 -0.50
C LYS A 8 -38.59 0.98 -1.76
N GLY A 9 -38.86 1.93 -2.64
CA GLY A 9 -38.09 2.09 -3.89
C GLY A 9 -36.80 2.90 -3.78
N ASN A 10 -36.81 3.88 -2.87
CA ASN A 10 -35.70 4.83 -2.81
C ASN A 10 -34.47 4.33 -2.03
N THR A 11 -34.66 3.36 -1.14
CA THR A 11 -33.57 2.85 -0.31
C THR A 11 -32.61 1.95 -1.07
N MET A 12 -33.10 1.20 -2.07
CA MET A 12 -32.23 0.32 -2.85
C MET A 12 -31.38 1.07 -3.89
N ASP A 13 -31.91 2.13 -4.46
CA ASP A 13 -31.17 2.95 -5.40
C ASP A 13 -30.09 3.81 -4.71
N SER A 14 -30.38 4.28 -3.50
CA SER A 14 -29.40 4.99 -2.69
C SER A 14 -28.21 4.09 -2.29
N ILE A 15 -28.50 2.85 -1.91
CA ILE A 15 -27.44 1.87 -1.55
C ILE A 15 -26.58 1.52 -2.77
N ARG A 16 -27.16 1.42 -3.96
CA ARG A 16 -26.41 1.19 -5.18
C ARG A 16 -25.52 2.36 -5.59
N LEU A 17 -25.98 3.59 -5.36
CA LEU A 17 -25.21 4.79 -5.64
C LEU A 17 -24.06 4.97 -4.64
N GLU A 18 -24.29 4.70 -3.38
CA GLU A 18 -23.25 4.74 -2.36
C GLU A 18 -22.15 3.71 -2.63
N ASN A 19 -22.50 2.52 -3.07
CA ASN A 19 -21.52 1.50 -3.44
C ASN A 19 -20.71 1.83 -4.71
N ARG A 20 -21.23 2.68 -5.59
CA ARG A 20 -20.51 3.17 -6.77
C ARG A 20 -19.53 4.29 -6.45
N CYS A 21 -19.81 5.05 -5.41
CA CYS A 21 -18.99 6.21 -5.03
C CYS A 21 -17.91 5.88 -4.01
N VAL A 22 -17.92 4.71 -3.40
CA VAL A 22 -16.83 4.24 -2.56
C VAL A 22 -15.73 3.71 -3.49
N ALA A 23 -14.97 4.62 -4.06
CA ALA A 23 -13.68 4.27 -4.62
C ALA A 23 -12.92 3.44 -3.58
N ARG A 24 -12.44 2.26 -3.96
CA ARG A 24 -11.64 1.43 -3.06
C ARG A 24 -10.52 2.29 -2.52
N GLN A 25 -10.62 2.64 -1.24
CA GLN A 25 -9.56 3.38 -0.60
C GLN A 25 -8.38 2.43 -0.42
N HIS A 26 -7.29 2.73 -1.08
CA HIS A 26 -6.03 2.02 -0.94
C HIS A 26 -5.15 2.82 0.03
N PRO A 27 -5.08 2.45 1.31
CA PRO A 27 -4.26 3.19 2.26
C PRO A 27 -2.79 3.08 1.89
N CYS A 28 -2.08 4.19 1.98
CA CYS A 28 -0.64 4.25 1.75
C CYS A 28 0.11 3.35 2.75
N ILE A 29 1.22 2.78 2.33
CA ILE A 29 2.07 1.92 3.18
C ILE A 29 2.49 2.65 4.47
N TRP A 30 2.82 3.94 4.37
CA TRP A 30 3.17 4.76 5.54
C TRP A 30 2.01 4.94 6.52
N GLN A 31 0.78 4.98 6.02
CA GLN A 31 -0.42 4.99 6.86
C GLN A 31 -0.64 3.62 7.50
N GLN A 32 -0.52 2.55 6.74
CA GLN A 32 -0.67 1.18 7.26
C GLN A 32 0.35 0.87 8.35
N ALA A 33 1.55 1.41 8.23
CA ALA A 33 2.58 1.29 9.25
C ALA A 33 2.37 2.22 10.47
N GLY A 34 1.41 3.13 10.43
CA GLY A 34 1.10 4.04 11.52
C GLY A 34 2.05 5.25 11.61
N VAL A 35 2.82 5.55 10.57
CA VAL A 35 3.71 6.72 10.53
C VAL A 35 2.92 8.00 10.24
N VAL A 36 1.94 7.92 9.35
CA VAL A 36 1.00 9.01 9.03
C VAL A 36 -0.44 8.58 9.31
N ARG A 37 -1.32 9.55 9.58
CA ARG A 37 -2.69 9.26 9.99
C ARG A 37 -3.60 8.90 8.81
N HIS A 38 -3.63 9.75 7.80
CA HIS A 38 -4.54 9.62 6.66
C HIS A 38 -3.81 9.93 5.36
N LYS A 39 -3.55 8.91 4.59
CA LYS A 39 -3.00 9.04 3.25
C LYS A 39 -3.44 7.85 2.40
N ASN A 40 -4.20 8.11 1.35
CA ASN A 40 -4.49 7.10 0.35
C ASN A 40 -3.37 7.06 -0.69
N CYS A 41 -3.11 5.86 -1.21
CA CYS A 41 -2.16 5.70 -2.28
C CYS A 41 -2.77 6.17 -3.62
N GLU A 42 -2.10 7.08 -4.29
CA GLU A 42 -2.51 7.65 -5.59
C GLU A 42 -1.68 7.09 -6.74
N ASN A 43 -0.77 6.18 -6.46
CA ASN A 43 0.28 5.76 -7.40
C ASN A 43 0.39 4.24 -7.57
N ASP A 44 -0.69 3.51 -7.31
CA ASP A 44 -0.76 2.04 -7.37
C ASP A 44 0.41 1.33 -6.68
N TYR A 45 0.83 1.87 -5.54
CA TYR A 45 1.98 1.38 -4.75
C TYR A 45 3.33 1.38 -5.48
N HIS A 46 3.47 2.19 -6.53
CA HIS A 46 4.78 2.47 -7.13
C HIS A 46 5.53 3.52 -6.29
N CYS A 47 6.04 3.08 -5.15
CA CYS A 47 6.67 3.97 -4.16
C CYS A 47 7.94 4.64 -4.69
N GLU A 48 8.67 3.99 -5.59
CA GLU A 48 9.89 4.54 -6.18
C GLU A 48 9.64 5.86 -6.95
N ALA A 49 8.47 5.98 -7.59
CA ALA A 49 8.06 7.17 -8.34
C ALA A 49 7.22 8.14 -7.50
N CYS A 50 6.92 7.81 -6.25
CA CYS A 50 6.04 8.58 -5.40
C CYS A 50 6.78 9.73 -4.71
N ARG A 51 6.31 10.96 -4.92
CA ARG A 51 6.88 12.15 -4.26
C ARG A 51 6.67 12.13 -2.75
N PHE A 52 5.53 11.64 -2.29
CA PHE A 52 5.21 11.52 -0.87
C PHE A 52 6.15 10.53 -0.17
N ASP A 53 6.34 9.34 -0.74
CA ASP A 53 7.27 8.35 -0.23
C ASP A 53 8.70 8.90 -0.15
N ARG A 54 9.14 9.58 -1.20
CA ARG A 54 10.46 10.20 -1.26
C ARG A 54 10.67 11.25 -0.17
N ALA A 55 9.67 12.09 0.08
CA ALA A 55 9.73 13.11 1.13
C ALA A 55 9.80 12.48 2.53
N LEU A 56 9.01 11.44 2.79
CA LEU A 56 9.04 10.74 4.08
C LEU A 56 10.33 9.96 4.29
N ARG A 57 10.89 9.34 3.25
CA ARG A 57 12.19 8.68 3.33
C ARG A 57 13.30 9.65 3.69
N ARG A 58 13.31 10.83 3.08
CA ARG A 58 14.29 11.88 3.43
C ARG A 58 14.17 12.32 4.88
N ALA A 59 12.95 12.55 5.35
CA ALA A 59 12.70 12.93 6.74
C ALA A 59 13.15 11.84 7.71
N ALA A 60 12.84 10.57 7.42
CA ALA A 60 13.26 9.44 8.24
C ALA A 60 14.78 9.29 8.30
N CYS A 61 15.46 9.42 7.14
CA CYS A 61 16.92 9.38 7.07
C CYS A 61 17.56 10.51 7.86
N GLU A 62 17.04 11.72 7.74
CA GLU A 62 17.54 12.89 8.48
C GLU A 62 17.38 12.70 9.99
N ASN A 63 16.21 12.23 10.43
CA ASN A 63 15.96 11.96 11.83
C ASN A 63 16.88 10.87 12.38
N SER A 64 17.11 9.80 11.63
CA SER A 64 18.06 8.74 12.00
C SER A 64 19.48 9.29 12.14
N ARG A 65 19.91 10.15 11.21
CA ARG A 65 21.22 10.79 11.26
C ARG A 65 21.37 11.69 12.51
N LEU A 66 20.33 12.48 12.82
CA LEU A 66 20.34 13.33 14.03
C LEU A 66 20.46 12.51 15.31
N LEU A 67 19.71 11.40 15.40
CA LEU A 67 19.77 10.49 16.53
C LEU A 67 21.16 9.87 16.72
N GLN A 68 21.81 9.48 15.62
CA GLN A 68 23.19 8.97 15.65
C GLN A 68 24.19 10.01 16.15
N GLN A 69 23.92 11.30 15.94
CA GLN A 69 24.72 12.42 16.45
C GLN A 69 24.36 12.82 17.88
N GLY A 70 23.46 12.11 18.54
CA GLY A 70 22.97 12.44 19.89
C GLY A 70 22.02 13.63 19.93
N LYS A 71 21.50 14.05 18.76
CA LYS A 71 20.51 15.14 18.65
C LYS A 71 19.10 14.57 18.57
N ILE A 72 18.17 15.20 19.25
CA ILE A 72 16.76 14.80 19.23
C ILE A 72 16.03 15.56 18.13
N PRO A 73 15.46 14.87 17.12
CA PRO A 73 14.61 15.52 16.11
C PRO A 73 13.37 16.14 16.77
N THR A 74 13.00 17.34 16.33
CA THR A 74 11.88 18.10 16.90
C THR A 74 10.74 18.30 15.92
N GLY A 75 9.55 18.60 16.45
CA GLY A 75 8.34 18.85 15.67
C GLY A 75 7.70 17.60 15.09
N ASN A 76 6.69 17.80 14.25
CA ASN A 76 5.97 16.69 13.61
C ASN A 76 6.85 15.90 12.64
N ARG A 77 7.73 16.59 11.93
CA ARG A 77 8.70 15.95 11.03
C ARG A 77 9.69 15.07 11.79
N GLY A 78 10.05 15.46 13.02
CA GLY A 78 10.95 14.70 13.89
C GLY A 78 10.40 13.35 14.34
N LYS A 79 9.09 13.14 14.22
CA LYS A 79 8.42 11.88 14.56
C LYS A 79 8.40 10.85 13.41
N ILE A 80 8.84 11.26 12.22
CA ILE A 80 8.83 10.39 11.05
C ILE A 80 9.99 9.40 11.17
N VAL A 81 9.65 8.13 11.23
CA VAL A 81 10.57 7.00 11.15
C VAL A 81 10.27 6.22 9.87
N PHE A 82 11.23 5.44 9.39
CA PHE A 82 11.00 4.62 8.21
C PHE A 82 9.91 3.58 8.49
N TRP A 83 9.00 3.38 7.54
CA TRP A 83 7.83 2.51 7.76
C TRP A 83 8.20 1.07 8.13
N LYS A 84 9.30 0.53 7.58
CA LYS A 84 9.82 -0.80 7.93
C LYS A 84 10.23 -0.87 9.40
N ASP A 85 10.90 0.14 9.89
CA ASP A 85 11.34 0.20 11.29
C ASP A 85 10.15 0.29 12.24
N ARG A 86 9.13 1.04 11.84
CA ARG A 86 7.88 1.13 12.60
C ARG A 86 7.16 -0.22 12.68
N LEU A 87 7.11 -0.96 11.58
CA LEU A 87 6.49 -2.29 11.55
C LEU A 87 7.28 -3.32 12.36
N LYS A 88 8.59 -3.21 12.41
CA LYS A 88 9.45 -4.10 13.23
C LYS A 88 9.22 -3.96 14.73
N GLU A 89 8.65 -2.85 15.19
CA GLU A 89 8.24 -2.67 16.59
C GLU A 89 7.05 -3.57 16.96
N LEU A 90 6.27 -4.02 15.98
CA LEU A 90 5.17 -4.94 16.21
C LEU A 90 5.67 -6.37 16.46
N PRO A 91 4.91 -7.18 17.23
CA PRO A 91 5.19 -8.61 17.33
C PRO A 91 5.22 -9.26 15.94
N SER A 92 6.09 -10.25 15.73
CA SER A 92 6.29 -10.90 14.43
C SER A 92 5.01 -11.40 13.78
N TRP A 93 4.07 -11.90 14.57
CA TRP A 93 2.76 -12.39 14.09
C TRP A 93 1.79 -11.28 13.67
N LYS A 94 2.10 -10.02 13.97
CA LYS A 94 1.34 -8.83 13.54
C LYS A 94 2.02 -8.06 12.41
N GLN A 95 3.21 -8.42 12.02
CA GLN A 95 3.95 -7.72 10.97
C GLN A 95 3.41 -8.14 9.59
N PRO A 96 2.67 -7.29 8.87
CA PRO A 96 2.11 -7.66 7.58
C PRO A 96 3.18 -7.76 6.51
N CYS A 97 3.04 -8.72 5.59
CA CYS A 97 3.88 -8.80 4.39
C CYS A 97 3.65 -7.58 3.49
N LEU A 98 4.69 -7.09 2.84
CA LEU A 98 4.60 -5.96 1.91
C LEU A 98 3.61 -6.23 0.76
N HIS A 99 3.58 -7.44 0.21
CA HIS A 99 2.61 -7.81 -0.83
C HIS A 99 1.16 -7.76 -0.33
N HIS A 100 0.93 -8.11 0.93
CA HIS A 100 -0.38 -7.94 1.56
C HIS A 100 -0.73 -6.45 1.73
N MET A 101 0.21 -5.63 2.18
CA MET A 101 0.00 -4.19 2.33
C MET A 101 -0.32 -3.50 1.01
N LYS A 102 0.24 -3.99 -0.08
CA LYS A 102 -0.03 -3.53 -1.45
C LYS A 102 -1.31 -4.10 -2.06
N GLY A 103 -2.04 -4.93 -1.32
CA GLY A 103 -3.29 -5.52 -1.79
C GLY A 103 -3.14 -6.59 -2.88
N ARG A 104 -1.95 -7.16 -3.06
CA ARG A 104 -1.67 -8.18 -4.08
C ARG A 104 -2.04 -9.58 -3.65
N ILE A 105 -2.03 -9.85 -2.35
CA ILE A 105 -2.35 -11.12 -1.73
C ILE A 105 -3.25 -10.90 -0.52
N ASP A 106 -3.90 -11.96 -0.08
CA ASP A 106 -4.60 -11.99 1.19
C ASP A 106 -3.62 -11.88 2.36
N PHE A 107 -4.08 -12.06 3.58
CA PHE A 107 -3.24 -11.88 4.75
C PHE A 107 -2.00 -12.80 4.75
N ARG A 108 -0.83 -12.21 4.93
CA ARG A 108 0.43 -12.90 5.17
C ARG A 108 1.30 -12.06 6.11
N THR A 109 1.97 -12.69 7.06
CA THR A 109 2.96 -12.04 7.92
C THR A 109 4.34 -12.10 7.29
N CYS A 110 5.15 -11.06 7.56
CA CYS A 110 6.54 -11.03 7.14
C CYS A 110 7.40 -11.96 8.01
N THR A 111 8.24 -12.76 7.39
CA THR A 111 9.15 -13.71 8.06
C THR A 111 10.63 -13.34 7.91
N HIS A 112 10.95 -12.26 7.20
CA HIS A 112 12.32 -11.89 6.82
C HIS A 112 12.69 -10.44 7.20
N ASP A 113 12.07 -9.87 8.23
CA ASP A 113 12.33 -8.49 8.67
C ASP A 113 12.27 -7.45 7.55
N TYR A 114 11.35 -7.62 6.61
CA TYR A 114 11.18 -6.76 5.43
C TYR A 114 12.39 -6.69 4.50
N GLN A 115 13.26 -7.69 4.56
CA GLN A 115 14.34 -7.88 3.59
C GLN A 115 13.82 -8.69 2.40
N CYS A 116 13.00 -8.06 1.58
CA CYS A 116 12.32 -8.74 0.46
C CYS A 116 13.30 -9.34 -0.55
N GLY A 117 14.45 -8.71 -0.76
CA GLY A 117 15.50 -9.22 -1.65
C GLY A 117 16.03 -10.62 -1.26
N ASN A 118 15.93 -11.00 0.00
CA ASN A 118 16.33 -12.31 0.52
C ASN A 118 15.14 -13.23 0.82
N CYS A 119 13.92 -12.81 0.49
CA CYS A 119 12.69 -13.55 0.77
C CYS A 119 12.33 -14.44 -0.43
N GLU A 120 12.27 -15.76 -0.21
CA GLU A 120 11.88 -16.71 -1.25
C GLU A 120 10.46 -16.45 -1.78
N PHE A 121 9.54 -16.04 -0.91
CA PHE A 121 8.17 -15.69 -1.30
C PHE A 121 8.14 -14.47 -2.23
N ASP A 122 8.90 -13.43 -1.92
CA ASP A 122 9.01 -12.24 -2.77
C ASP A 122 9.59 -12.59 -4.15
N GLN A 123 10.64 -13.39 -4.19
CA GLN A 123 11.25 -13.86 -5.43
C GLN A 123 10.26 -14.67 -6.27
N TYR A 124 9.62 -15.66 -5.65
CA TYR A 124 8.61 -16.46 -6.32
C TYR A 124 7.45 -15.62 -6.86
N PHE A 125 6.95 -14.68 -6.07
CA PHE A 125 5.85 -13.79 -6.46
C PHE A 125 6.25 -12.90 -7.64
N ASN A 126 7.43 -12.31 -7.60
CA ASN A 126 7.93 -11.46 -8.68
C ASN A 126 8.15 -12.26 -9.96
N ASP A 127 8.68 -13.47 -9.88
CA ASP A 127 8.87 -14.34 -11.03
C ASP A 127 7.53 -14.69 -11.70
N GLN A 128 6.53 -15.05 -10.93
CA GLN A 128 5.18 -15.32 -11.44
C GLN A 128 4.53 -14.08 -12.04
N TYR A 129 4.69 -12.94 -11.40
CA TYR A 129 4.14 -11.68 -11.90
C TYR A 129 4.80 -11.24 -13.20
N MET A 130 6.13 -11.37 -13.31
CA MET A 130 6.86 -11.04 -14.53
C MET A 130 6.50 -11.94 -15.71
N VAL A 131 6.30 -13.24 -15.48
CA VAL A 131 5.86 -14.17 -16.53
C VAL A 131 4.50 -13.76 -17.11
N HIS A 132 3.58 -13.34 -16.26
CA HIS A 132 2.26 -12.88 -16.69
C HIS A 132 2.26 -11.53 -17.40
N THR A 133 3.22 -10.67 -17.10
CA THR A 133 3.33 -9.33 -17.73
C THR A 133 4.07 -9.36 -19.06
N VAL A 134 4.94 -10.33 -19.31
CA VAL A 134 5.71 -10.46 -20.54
C VAL A 134 4.88 -11.02 -21.70
N VAL A 135 3.86 -11.83 -21.41
CA VAL A 135 2.98 -12.40 -22.44
C VAL A 135 1.71 -11.54 -22.55
N ARG A 136 1.83 -10.36 -23.13
CA ARG A 136 0.65 -9.62 -23.59
C ARG A 136 0.17 -10.22 -24.93
N PRO A 137 -1.13 -10.54 -25.07
CA PRO A 137 -1.66 -11.07 -26.33
C PRO A 137 -1.43 -10.17 -27.54
N VAL A 138 -1.16 -8.90 -27.32
CA VAL A 138 -0.87 -7.90 -28.37
C VAL A 138 0.50 -8.08 -29.01
N ASP A 139 1.46 -8.65 -28.29
CA ASP A 139 2.81 -8.83 -28.82
C ASP A 139 2.89 -10.01 -29.83
N VAL A 140 1.90 -10.92 -29.76
CA VAL A 140 1.79 -12.05 -30.69
C VAL A 140 1.22 -11.63 -32.05
N LEU A 141 0.47 -10.54 -32.10
CA LEU A 141 -0.13 -10.04 -33.36
C LEU A 141 0.85 -9.25 -34.20
N ASN A 142 1.91 -8.71 -33.61
CA ASN A 142 2.91 -7.95 -34.36
C ASN A 142 4.00 -8.80 -35.02
N ILE A 143 4.04 -10.10 -34.72
CA ILE A 143 5.01 -11.02 -35.34
C ILE A 143 4.51 -11.56 -36.69
N LYS A 144 3.26 -11.32 -37.05
CA LYS A 144 2.68 -11.78 -38.30
C LYS A 144 2.78 -10.75 -39.47
N GLY A 145 3.58 -9.74 -39.30
CA GLY A 145 3.79 -8.68 -40.28
C GLY A 145 5.07 -8.80 -41.11
N PHE A 146 5.61 -10.00 -41.23
CA PHE A 146 6.71 -10.27 -42.16
C PHE A 146 6.30 -11.28 -43.21
#